data_4c577f07d4707f69a62e030c15ab9e61
#
_entry.id   4c577f07d4707f69a62e030c15ab9e61
#
_cell.length_a   1.000
_cell.length_b   1.000
_cell.length_c   1.000
_cell.angle_alpha   90.00
_cell.angle_beta   90.00
_cell.angle_gamma   90.00
#
_symmetry.space_group_name_H-M   'P 1'
#
loop_
_entity.id
_entity.type
_entity.pdbx_description
1 polymer ?
#
loop_
_entity_poly.entity_id
_entity_poly.type
_entity_poly.pdbx_seq_one_letter_code
_entity_poly.pdbx_strand_id
1 'polypeptide(L)'
;MSGRRIRRRAVLLGGLGVAGVSAASLVRLSAPSASVSSSAPDGQGGVEGSRSSLPSSASARPTLRLGWSPWADAEVVSLIAQRVIQQAYDVNVERVLADIGIQYASIARGDLDLMLMAWLPLTHRDYYRRVRDRVVDFGSMYSGRLGWVVPDYVPASELSAIPDLRDPSLASRFDNRVQGIDPGSGLNQASVEALKSYRLNDLELVSSSSAAMTAVLDQAIRQRRWVLVTSWTPHWMFARYGLRFLQDPQRVFGGIEWIHALGRPQLDLDMQDVAGFLTRFHLPDQEMSDLLLQANDQTAEAAVDDYIASHPARVRYWVTGDILAT
;
A
#
# COMPACT_ATOMS: atom_id res chain seq x y z
N MET A 1 10.03 -41.97 55.16
CA MET A 1 9.91 -43.34 54.60
C MET A 1 8.86 -43.29 53.48
N SER A 2 9.18 -43.96 52.41
CA SER A 2 8.37 -44.27 51.27
C SER A 2 8.39 -43.22 50.13
N GLY A 3 9.28 -43.48 49.20
CA GLY A 3 9.34 -42.91 47.88
C GLY A 3 8.34 -43.59 46.92
N ARG A 4 7.87 -42.84 45.93
CA ARG A 4 7.26 -43.40 44.77
C ARG A 4 7.91 -42.92 43.49
N ARG A 5 8.39 -43.89 42.72
CA ARG A 5 9.15 -43.80 41.48
C ARG A 5 8.26 -43.34 40.32
N ILE A 6 8.82 -42.41 39.55
CA ILE A 6 8.29 -42.00 38.26
C ILE A 6 8.63 -43.07 37.21
N ARG A 7 7.65 -43.61 36.53
CA ARG A 7 7.84 -44.47 35.35
C ARG A 7 7.85 -43.61 34.06
N ARG A 8 9.01 -43.60 33.43
CA ARG A 8 9.15 -43.14 32.05
C ARG A 8 8.52 -44.18 31.09
N ARG A 9 7.61 -43.78 30.22
CA ARG A 9 7.23 -44.55 29.05
C ARG A 9 7.86 -43.93 27.83
N ALA A 10 8.75 -44.69 27.19
CA ALA A 10 9.26 -44.47 25.86
C ALA A 10 8.20 -44.94 24.86
N VAL A 11 7.93 -44.16 23.80
CA VAL A 11 7.19 -44.62 22.63
C VAL A 11 8.12 -44.56 21.44
N LEU A 12 8.19 -45.71 20.79
CA LEU A 12 9.04 -46.06 19.66
C LEU A 12 8.68 -45.30 18.38
N LEU A 13 9.72 -45.04 17.60
CA LEU A 13 9.68 -44.63 16.19
C LEU A 13 9.00 -45.69 15.32
N GLY A 14 8.17 -45.25 14.39
CA GLY A 14 7.76 -45.97 13.22
C GLY A 14 7.98 -45.09 11.99
N GLY A 15 9.06 -45.36 11.27
CA GLY A 15 9.34 -44.77 9.97
C GLY A 15 8.61 -45.48 8.85
N LEU A 16 8.08 -44.72 7.89
CA LEU A 16 7.75 -45.21 6.55
C LEU A 16 8.13 -44.11 5.56
N GLY A 17 9.17 -44.41 4.81
CA GLY A 17 9.62 -43.62 3.67
C GLY A 17 8.74 -43.84 2.46
N VAL A 18 8.43 -42.76 1.76
CA VAL A 18 7.96 -42.82 0.37
C VAL A 18 8.87 -41.93 -0.46
N ALA A 19 9.62 -42.58 -1.33
CA ALA A 19 10.42 -41.95 -2.36
C ALA A 19 9.50 -41.42 -3.48
N GLY A 20 9.50 -40.10 -3.69
CA GLY A 20 8.87 -39.45 -4.84
C GLY A 20 9.94 -38.98 -5.81
N VAL A 21 10.03 -39.63 -6.96
CA VAL A 21 10.93 -39.30 -8.08
C VAL A 21 10.35 -38.08 -8.80
N SER A 22 11.05 -36.95 -8.77
CA SER A 22 10.74 -35.81 -9.62
C SER A 22 11.50 -35.91 -10.93
N ALA A 23 10.78 -36.13 -12.03
CA ALA A 23 11.28 -36.04 -13.38
C ALA A 23 11.32 -34.57 -13.83
N ALA A 24 12.52 -34.03 -14.00
CA ALA A 24 12.73 -32.72 -14.63
C ALA A 24 12.69 -32.92 -16.17
N SER A 25 11.66 -32.38 -16.80
CA SER A 25 11.56 -32.30 -18.26
C SER A 25 12.35 -31.13 -18.80
N LEU A 26 13.50 -31.41 -19.38
CA LEU A 26 14.30 -30.47 -20.18
C LEU A 26 13.65 -30.32 -21.58
N VAL A 27 13.02 -29.18 -21.82
CA VAL A 27 12.60 -28.79 -23.17
C VAL A 27 13.83 -28.22 -23.90
N ARG A 28 14.33 -28.96 -24.89
CA ARG A 28 15.32 -28.47 -25.85
C ARG A 28 14.62 -27.65 -26.92
N LEU A 29 14.91 -26.37 -27.01
CA LEU A 29 14.58 -25.53 -28.15
C LEU A 29 15.61 -25.80 -29.26
N SER A 30 15.17 -26.42 -30.37
CA SER A 30 15.95 -26.57 -31.58
C SER A 30 15.79 -25.33 -32.44
N ALA A 31 16.90 -24.67 -32.77
CA ALA A 31 16.94 -23.58 -33.75
C ALA A 31 16.98 -24.20 -35.18
N PRO A 32 16.30 -23.64 -36.17
CA PRO A 32 16.44 -24.05 -37.55
C PRO A 32 17.65 -23.39 -38.18
N SER A 33 18.52 -24.21 -38.74
CA SER A 33 19.64 -23.80 -39.59
C SER A 33 19.13 -23.36 -40.96
N ALA A 34 19.43 -22.12 -41.34
CA ALA A 34 19.20 -21.65 -42.70
C ALA A 34 20.42 -22.02 -43.61
N SER A 35 20.17 -22.81 -44.62
CA SER A 35 21.12 -23.15 -45.67
C SER A 35 21.20 -21.99 -46.69
N VAL A 36 22.42 -21.54 -46.93
CA VAL A 36 22.79 -20.59 -47.98
C VAL A 36 22.86 -21.34 -49.31
N SER A 37 22.10 -20.91 -50.30
CA SER A 37 22.33 -21.27 -51.70
C SER A 37 22.64 -20.01 -52.51
N SER A 38 23.82 -19.99 -53.07
CA SER A 38 24.31 -18.99 -54.01
C SER A 38 23.89 -19.36 -55.44
N SER A 39 23.28 -18.42 -56.15
CA SER A 39 23.33 -18.38 -57.59
C SER A 39 23.02 -16.96 -58.09
N ALA A 40 24.00 -16.28 -58.70
CA ALA A 40 23.82 -15.17 -59.62
C ALA A 40 23.50 -15.72 -61.00
N PRO A 41 22.77 -15.01 -61.87
CA PRO A 41 23.44 -14.11 -62.79
C PRO A 41 22.67 -12.81 -63.21
N ASP A 42 23.47 -11.89 -63.69
CA ASP A 42 23.28 -10.71 -64.50
C ASP A 42 21.89 -10.38 -65.09
N GLY A 43 21.52 -9.05 -65.03
CA GLY A 43 20.49 -8.42 -65.82
C GLY A 43 20.30 -6.95 -65.46
N GLN A 44 20.82 -6.08 -66.31
CA GLN A 44 20.66 -4.61 -66.29
C GLN A 44 19.20 -4.17 -66.41
N GLY A 45 18.84 -3.06 -65.74
CA GLY A 45 17.70 -2.23 -66.15
C GLY A 45 16.93 -1.52 -65.09
N GLY A 46 17.00 -0.20 -65.09
CA GLY A 46 15.88 0.64 -64.57
C GLY A 46 16.04 1.24 -63.17
N VAL A 47 16.57 2.46 -63.15
CA VAL A 47 16.50 3.38 -61.98
C VAL A 47 15.06 3.91 -61.86
N GLU A 48 14.31 3.46 -60.89
CA GLU A 48 13.16 4.21 -60.31
C GLU A 48 13.29 4.23 -58.81
N GLY A 49 13.51 5.43 -58.28
CA GLY A 49 13.68 5.67 -56.87
C GLY A 49 12.42 5.47 -56.06
N SER A 50 12.25 4.23 -55.54
CA SER A 50 11.27 3.97 -54.47
C SER A 50 11.89 4.46 -53.17
N ARG A 51 11.49 5.65 -52.73
CA ARG A 51 11.71 6.08 -51.34
C ARG A 51 10.98 5.11 -50.43
N SER A 52 11.67 4.12 -49.98
CA SER A 52 11.22 3.28 -48.85
C SER A 52 11.03 4.19 -47.65
N SER A 53 9.78 4.57 -47.38
CA SER A 53 9.40 5.20 -46.12
C SER A 53 9.63 4.13 -45.06
N LEU A 54 10.71 4.32 -44.30
CA LEU A 54 10.91 3.58 -43.04
C LEU A 54 9.66 3.80 -42.20
N PRO A 55 9.07 2.74 -41.63
CA PRO A 55 7.98 2.94 -40.68
C PRO A 55 8.53 3.81 -39.55
N SER A 56 7.94 4.97 -39.36
CA SER A 56 8.16 5.81 -38.19
C SER A 56 7.93 4.89 -36.99
N SER A 57 9.00 4.55 -36.27
CA SER A 57 8.87 3.88 -34.98
C SER A 57 8.09 4.84 -34.09
N ALA A 58 6.79 4.59 -33.94
CA ALA A 58 6.01 5.26 -32.91
C ALA A 58 6.76 5.04 -31.60
N SER A 59 7.37 6.10 -31.06
CA SER A 59 8.07 6.04 -29.79
C SER A 59 7.09 5.51 -28.74
N ALA A 60 7.40 4.37 -28.16
CA ALA A 60 6.56 3.81 -27.11
C ALA A 60 6.47 4.85 -25.98
N ARG A 61 5.23 5.08 -25.49
CA ARG A 61 5.03 5.99 -24.35
C ARG A 61 5.91 5.58 -23.19
N PRO A 62 6.56 6.52 -22.51
CA PRO A 62 7.31 6.20 -21.31
C PRO A 62 6.38 5.60 -20.25
N THR A 63 6.87 4.62 -19.50
CA THR A 63 6.12 3.96 -18.44
C THR A 63 6.63 4.41 -17.09
N LEU A 64 5.73 4.89 -16.23
CA LEU A 64 5.96 5.23 -14.83
C LEU A 64 5.47 4.10 -13.95
N ARG A 65 6.37 3.52 -13.14
CA ARG A 65 6.06 2.45 -12.19
C ARG A 65 5.69 3.05 -10.84
N LEU A 66 4.41 2.96 -10.49
CA LEU A 66 3.83 3.48 -9.25
C LEU A 66 3.71 2.36 -8.21
N GLY A 67 4.53 2.42 -7.15
CA GLY A 67 4.41 1.51 -6.01
C GLY A 67 3.18 1.82 -5.16
N TRP A 68 2.44 0.78 -4.76
CA TRP A 68 1.28 0.92 -3.90
C TRP A 68 1.12 -0.27 -2.94
N SER A 69 0.36 -0.08 -1.86
CA SER A 69 -0.03 -1.11 -0.89
C SER A 69 -1.56 -1.25 -0.85
N PRO A 70 -2.12 -2.42 -0.50
CA PRO A 70 -3.57 -2.66 -0.53
C PRO A 70 -4.24 -2.08 0.74
N TRP A 71 -4.03 -0.79 0.97
CA TRP A 71 -4.70 0.02 1.98
C TRP A 71 -5.70 0.94 1.30
N ALA A 72 -6.83 1.21 1.95
CA ALA A 72 -7.94 1.92 1.34
C ALA A 72 -7.55 3.28 0.74
N ASP A 73 -6.80 4.08 1.49
CA ASP A 73 -6.29 5.38 1.06
C ASP A 73 -5.22 5.27 -0.04
N ALA A 74 -4.30 4.29 0.09
CA ALA A 74 -3.26 4.04 -0.90
C ALA A 74 -3.84 3.68 -2.27
N GLU A 75 -4.88 2.87 -2.29
CA GLU A 75 -5.52 2.40 -3.51
C GLU A 75 -6.17 3.55 -4.27
N VAL A 76 -7.03 4.35 -3.62
CA VAL A 76 -7.74 5.44 -4.29
C VAL A 76 -6.79 6.54 -4.75
N VAL A 77 -5.79 6.91 -3.94
CA VAL A 77 -4.79 7.93 -4.30
C VAL A 77 -3.93 7.48 -5.48
N SER A 78 -3.51 6.22 -5.49
CA SER A 78 -2.75 5.64 -6.59
C SER A 78 -3.58 5.54 -7.88
N LEU A 79 -4.88 5.22 -7.78
CA LEU A 79 -5.80 5.19 -8.91
C LEU A 79 -6.04 6.59 -9.49
N ILE A 80 -6.28 7.60 -8.65
CA ILE A 80 -6.44 8.99 -9.12
C ILE A 80 -5.18 9.41 -9.89
N ALA A 81 -4.00 9.23 -9.30
CA ALA A 81 -2.74 9.60 -9.94
C ALA A 81 -2.55 8.86 -11.27
N GLN A 82 -2.82 7.55 -11.31
CA GLN A 82 -2.76 6.76 -12.55
C GLN A 82 -3.69 7.34 -13.62
N ARG A 83 -4.98 7.56 -13.29
CA ARG A 83 -5.98 8.07 -14.24
C ARG A 83 -5.59 9.46 -14.78
N VAL A 84 -5.26 10.37 -13.88
CA VAL A 84 -4.96 11.76 -14.26
C VAL A 84 -3.65 11.83 -15.07
N ILE A 85 -2.59 11.15 -14.66
CA ILE A 85 -1.32 11.14 -15.39
C ILE A 85 -1.49 10.54 -16.79
N GLN A 86 -2.19 9.41 -16.92
CA GLN A 86 -2.41 8.77 -18.23
C GLN A 86 -3.33 9.58 -19.16
N GLN A 87 -4.27 10.35 -18.60
CA GLN A 87 -5.17 11.18 -19.39
C GLN A 87 -4.55 12.52 -19.80
N ALA A 88 -3.74 13.12 -18.93
CA ALA A 88 -3.21 14.46 -19.14
C ALA A 88 -1.85 14.46 -19.87
N TYR A 89 -1.06 13.43 -19.71
CA TYR A 89 0.30 13.35 -20.23
C TYR A 89 0.49 12.09 -21.07
N ASP A 90 1.45 12.09 -21.97
CA ASP A 90 1.74 10.94 -22.83
C ASP A 90 2.61 9.90 -22.09
N VAL A 91 2.15 9.47 -20.91
CA VAL A 91 2.82 8.54 -19.99
C VAL A 91 1.90 7.37 -19.65
N ASN A 92 2.41 6.15 -19.78
CA ASN A 92 1.73 4.97 -19.24
C ASN A 92 2.05 4.83 -17.75
N VAL A 93 1.09 4.46 -16.89
CA VAL A 93 1.31 4.24 -15.46
C VAL A 93 1.00 2.79 -15.11
N GLU A 94 2.02 2.07 -14.66
CA GLU A 94 1.91 0.71 -14.16
C GLU A 94 1.92 0.72 -12.63
N ARG A 95 0.83 0.24 -12.00
CA ARG A 95 0.76 0.09 -10.55
C ARG A 95 1.43 -1.21 -10.11
N VAL A 96 2.44 -1.11 -9.25
CA VAL A 96 3.22 -2.24 -8.74
C VAL A 96 2.89 -2.46 -7.27
N LEU A 97 2.24 -3.59 -6.97
CA LEU A 97 1.93 -3.98 -5.59
C LEU A 97 3.21 -4.40 -4.86
N ALA A 98 3.54 -3.72 -3.77
CA ALA A 98 4.70 -4.05 -2.94
C ALA A 98 4.52 -3.60 -1.50
N ASP A 99 5.16 -4.31 -0.56
CA ASP A 99 5.25 -3.88 0.83
C ASP A 99 5.96 -2.53 0.95
N ILE A 100 5.58 -1.72 1.94
CA ILE A 100 6.07 -0.35 2.09
C ILE A 100 7.61 -0.27 2.19
N GLY A 101 8.24 -1.20 2.90
CA GLY A 101 9.71 -1.25 3.00
C GLY A 101 10.39 -1.53 1.66
N ILE A 102 9.76 -2.36 0.81
CA ILE A 102 10.22 -2.64 -0.56
C ILE A 102 10.05 -1.40 -1.42
N GLN A 103 8.92 -0.68 -1.32
CA GLN A 103 8.68 0.55 -2.07
C GLN A 103 9.77 1.60 -1.79
N TYR A 104 10.09 1.86 -0.51
CA TYR A 104 11.17 2.79 -0.14
C TYR A 104 12.53 2.38 -0.70
N ALA A 105 12.86 1.10 -0.65
CA ALA A 105 14.11 0.61 -1.20
C ALA A 105 14.15 0.71 -2.73
N SER A 106 13.05 0.40 -3.40
CA SER A 106 12.94 0.36 -4.85
C SER A 106 12.94 1.77 -5.47
N ILE A 107 12.26 2.74 -4.84
CA ILE A 107 12.26 4.12 -5.32
C ILE A 107 13.66 4.75 -5.24
N ALA A 108 14.42 4.46 -4.17
CA ALA A 108 15.79 4.96 -4.01
C ALA A 108 16.80 4.36 -5.00
N ARG A 109 16.46 3.23 -5.63
CA ARG A 109 17.26 2.58 -6.70
C ARG A 109 16.76 2.89 -8.10
N GLY A 110 15.56 3.46 -8.23
CA GLY A 110 14.90 3.67 -9.52
C GLY A 110 14.22 2.41 -10.07
N ASP A 111 14.00 1.36 -9.26
CA ASP A 111 13.20 0.18 -9.63
C ASP A 111 11.70 0.51 -9.65
N LEU A 112 11.26 1.47 -8.84
CA LEU A 112 10.00 2.18 -8.90
C LEU A 112 10.26 3.65 -9.21
N ASP A 113 9.32 4.31 -9.88
CA ASP A 113 9.44 5.72 -10.22
C ASP A 113 8.74 6.62 -9.21
N LEU A 114 7.64 6.15 -8.61
CA LEU A 114 6.77 6.93 -7.72
C LEU A 114 6.19 6.07 -6.61
N MET A 115 5.98 6.63 -5.43
CA MET A 115 5.13 6.11 -4.35
C MET A 115 4.35 7.25 -3.68
N LEU A 116 3.09 6.98 -3.31
CA LEU A 116 2.16 7.99 -2.79
C LEU A 116 1.70 7.69 -1.36
N MET A 117 2.57 7.04 -0.57
CA MET A 117 2.22 6.51 0.75
C MET A 117 3.30 6.76 1.81
N ALA A 118 4.04 7.85 1.70
CA ALA A 118 5.07 8.18 2.69
C ALA A 118 4.46 8.93 3.89
N TRP A 119 4.11 8.20 4.96
CA TRP A 119 3.60 8.76 6.21
C TRP A 119 4.73 9.38 7.03
N LEU A 120 4.78 10.72 7.08
CA LEU A 120 5.85 11.49 7.70
C LEU A 120 5.29 12.50 8.71
N PRO A 121 6.04 12.84 9.76
CA PRO A 121 7.47 12.52 9.96
C PRO A 121 7.76 11.25 10.78
N LEU A 122 6.76 10.61 11.42
CA LEU A 122 7.01 9.61 12.45
C LEU A 122 6.87 8.16 11.95
N THR A 123 5.73 7.81 11.35
CA THR A 123 5.35 6.42 11.03
C THR A 123 6.36 5.73 10.11
N HIS A 124 6.78 6.39 9.03
CA HIS A 124 7.77 5.87 8.11
C HIS A 124 9.17 6.47 8.28
N ARG A 125 9.45 7.10 9.45
CA ARG A 125 10.73 7.77 9.74
C ARG A 125 11.95 6.90 9.42
N ASP A 126 11.92 5.63 9.85
CA ASP A 126 13.09 4.77 9.72
C ASP A 126 13.30 4.28 8.28
N TYR A 127 12.24 4.14 7.49
CA TYR A 127 12.33 3.90 6.05
C TYR A 127 12.86 5.14 5.35
N TYR A 128 12.24 6.31 5.57
CA TYR A 128 12.58 7.57 4.92
C TYR A 128 14.01 8.01 5.21
N ARG A 129 14.47 7.91 6.46
CA ARG A 129 15.84 8.30 6.85
C ARG A 129 16.92 7.55 6.06
N ARG A 130 16.67 6.33 5.62
CA ARG A 130 17.63 5.52 4.83
C ARG A 130 17.75 5.95 3.38
N VAL A 131 16.77 6.67 2.89
CA VAL A 131 16.65 6.97 1.44
C VAL A 131 16.49 8.44 1.12
N ARG A 132 16.24 9.32 2.10
CA ARG A 132 15.88 10.75 1.90
C ARG A 132 16.79 11.51 0.96
N ASP A 133 18.09 11.18 0.95
CA ASP A 133 19.09 11.83 0.09
C ASP A 133 19.11 11.25 -1.34
N ARG A 134 18.24 10.29 -1.63
CA ARG A 134 18.12 9.55 -2.90
C ARG A 134 16.68 9.47 -3.40
N VAL A 135 15.82 10.35 -2.97
CA VAL A 135 14.43 10.46 -3.41
C VAL A 135 14.09 11.95 -3.58
N VAL A 136 13.13 12.23 -4.44
CA VAL A 136 12.50 13.56 -4.57
C VAL A 136 11.23 13.55 -3.74
N ASP A 137 11.09 14.51 -2.82
CA ASP A 137 9.87 14.71 -2.04
C ASP A 137 9.04 15.82 -2.69
N PHE A 138 7.88 15.46 -3.23
CA PHE A 138 6.95 16.38 -3.89
C PHE A 138 5.97 17.08 -2.91
N GLY A 139 6.07 16.77 -1.62
CA GLY A 139 5.21 17.33 -0.58
C GLY A 139 4.02 16.45 -0.22
N SER A 140 3.19 16.98 0.68
CA SER A 140 2.05 16.25 1.24
C SER A 140 0.81 16.32 0.35
N MET A 141 0.10 15.22 0.26
CA MET A 141 -1.15 15.11 -0.50
C MET A 141 -2.39 15.21 0.41
N TYR A 142 -2.34 14.68 1.61
CA TYR A 142 -3.40 14.73 2.62
C TYR A 142 -2.81 14.49 4.01
N SER A 143 -3.64 14.64 5.06
CA SER A 143 -3.24 14.38 6.44
C SER A 143 -3.85 13.09 6.98
N GLY A 144 -3.24 12.54 8.04
CA GLY A 144 -3.74 11.36 8.70
C GLY A 144 -3.26 11.20 10.13
N ARG A 145 -3.86 10.27 10.85
CA ARG A 145 -3.40 9.85 12.18
C ARG A 145 -3.57 8.36 12.36
N LEU A 146 -2.70 7.76 13.18
CA LEU A 146 -2.75 6.35 13.54
C LEU A 146 -3.25 6.17 14.98
N GLY A 147 -3.69 4.96 15.29
CA GLY A 147 -4.03 4.58 16.65
C GLY A 147 -4.79 3.26 16.74
N TRP A 148 -5.17 2.89 17.95
CA TRP A 148 -6.13 1.82 18.18
C TRP A 148 -7.53 2.38 18.36
N VAL A 149 -8.51 1.70 17.80
CA VAL A 149 -9.91 2.10 17.89
C VAL A 149 -10.78 0.98 18.43
N VAL A 150 -11.86 1.40 19.07
CA VAL A 150 -12.94 0.53 19.50
C VAL A 150 -14.28 1.08 18.99
N PRO A 151 -15.32 0.24 18.83
CA PRO A 151 -16.67 0.73 18.57
C PRO A 151 -17.16 1.64 19.70
N ASP A 152 -17.99 2.62 19.38
CA ASP A 152 -18.54 3.63 20.33
C ASP A 152 -19.45 3.04 21.41
N TYR A 153 -20.02 1.84 21.16
CA TYR A 153 -20.77 1.11 22.18
C TYR A 153 -19.89 0.50 23.29
N VAL A 154 -18.57 0.52 23.16
CA VAL A 154 -17.63 0.22 24.25
C VAL A 154 -17.58 1.46 25.17
N PRO A 155 -18.06 1.37 26.43
CA PRO A 155 -18.20 2.55 27.28
C PRO A 155 -16.88 3.26 27.53
N ALA A 156 -16.83 4.55 27.26
CA ALA A 156 -15.63 5.37 27.52
C ALA A 156 -15.29 5.45 29.03
N SER A 157 -16.27 5.24 29.90
CA SER A 157 -16.08 5.13 31.36
C SER A 157 -15.35 3.86 31.78
N GLU A 158 -15.38 2.80 30.95
CA GLU A 158 -14.67 1.55 31.23
C GLU A 158 -13.30 1.50 30.52
N LEU A 159 -13.24 2.01 29.29
CA LEU A 159 -12.01 2.02 28.47
C LEU A 159 -11.89 3.35 27.72
N SER A 160 -11.00 4.22 28.12
CA SER A 160 -10.75 5.51 27.49
C SER A 160 -9.38 5.62 26.81
N ALA A 161 -8.39 4.94 27.36
CA ALA A 161 -6.99 5.04 26.96
C ALA A 161 -6.33 3.67 26.82
N ILE A 162 -5.27 3.62 26.04
CA ILE A 162 -4.48 2.38 25.84
C ILE A 162 -3.99 1.76 27.16
N PRO A 163 -3.48 2.52 28.17
CA PRO A 163 -3.03 1.95 29.42
C PRO A 163 -4.13 1.30 30.27
N ASP A 164 -5.41 1.57 30.03
CA ASP A 164 -6.53 0.91 30.72
C ASP A 164 -6.55 -0.60 30.43
N LEU A 165 -6.06 -1.00 29.25
CA LEU A 165 -5.92 -2.41 28.83
C LEU A 165 -4.91 -3.23 29.67
N ARG A 166 -4.24 -2.63 30.66
CA ARG A 166 -3.45 -3.37 31.65
C ARG A 166 -4.33 -4.17 32.61
N ASP A 167 -5.60 -3.80 32.73
CA ASP A 167 -6.56 -4.58 33.50
C ASP A 167 -6.91 -5.86 32.71
N PRO A 168 -6.54 -7.05 33.20
CA PRO A 168 -6.82 -8.31 32.52
C PRO A 168 -8.31 -8.56 32.28
N SER A 169 -9.17 -8.02 33.16
CA SER A 169 -10.62 -8.16 33.01
C SER A 169 -11.15 -7.36 31.80
N LEU A 170 -10.56 -6.19 31.51
CA LEU A 170 -10.84 -5.44 30.29
C LEU A 170 -10.23 -6.09 29.04
N ALA A 171 -8.96 -6.47 29.11
CA ALA A 171 -8.25 -7.11 28.00
C ALA A 171 -8.98 -8.38 27.52
N SER A 172 -9.49 -9.20 28.44
CA SER A 172 -10.22 -10.43 28.14
C SER A 172 -11.51 -10.19 27.34
N ARG A 173 -12.15 -9.02 27.47
CA ARG A 173 -13.33 -8.66 26.68
C ARG A 173 -13.04 -8.46 25.19
N PHE A 174 -11.77 -8.30 24.83
CA PHE A 174 -11.23 -8.24 23.47
C PHE A 174 -10.54 -9.55 23.06
N ASP A 175 -10.83 -10.67 23.75
CA ASP A 175 -10.16 -11.96 23.55
C ASP A 175 -8.62 -11.84 23.73
N ASN A 176 -8.14 -10.86 24.49
CA ASN A 176 -6.72 -10.47 24.65
C ASN A 176 -6.03 -10.16 23.31
N ARG A 177 -6.75 -9.55 22.35
CA ARG A 177 -6.24 -9.32 21.00
C ARG A 177 -6.44 -7.89 20.52
N VAL A 178 -5.44 -7.41 19.78
CA VAL A 178 -5.52 -6.25 18.90
C VAL A 178 -5.50 -6.75 17.47
N GLN A 179 -6.55 -6.51 16.70
CA GLN A 179 -6.57 -6.90 15.29
C GLN A 179 -5.78 -5.87 14.48
N GLY A 180 -4.70 -6.32 13.87
CA GLY A 180 -3.77 -5.49 13.12
C GLY A 180 -3.82 -5.74 11.62
N ILE A 181 -3.00 -4.96 10.89
CA ILE A 181 -2.79 -5.09 9.46
C ILE A 181 -1.44 -5.77 9.18
N ASP A 182 -0.94 -5.65 7.96
CA ASP A 182 0.30 -6.29 7.51
C ASP A 182 1.51 -5.97 8.40
N PRO A 183 2.37 -6.97 8.70
CA PRO A 183 3.49 -6.81 9.63
C PRO A 183 4.51 -5.74 9.23
N GLY A 184 4.65 -5.48 7.92
CA GLY A 184 5.57 -4.48 7.38
C GLY A 184 5.09 -3.03 7.52
N SER A 185 3.81 -2.81 7.82
CA SER A 185 3.26 -1.45 7.94
C SER A 185 3.81 -0.69 9.15
N GLY A 186 3.90 0.63 9.02
CA GLY A 186 4.28 1.48 10.13
C GLY A 186 3.29 1.42 11.30
N LEU A 187 2.00 1.24 11.02
CA LEU A 187 0.96 1.05 12.03
C LEU A 187 1.15 -0.23 12.84
N ASN A 188 1.55 -1.33 12.18
CA ASN A 188 1.86 -2.57 12.89
C ASN A 188 3.11 -2.41 13.77
N GLN A 189 4.16 -1.74 13.28
CA GLN A 189 5.38 -1.45 14.04
C GLN A 189 5.08 -0.56 15.26
N ALA A 190 4.29 0.50 15.08
CA ALA A 190 3.84 1.35 16.18
C ALA A 190 2.98 0.57 17.20
N SER A 191 2.17 -0.39 16.74
CA SER A 191 1.37 -1.23 17.62
C SER A 191 2.23 -2.20 18.46
N VAL A 192 3.29 -2.77 17.87
CA VAL A 192 4.29 -3.57 18.63
C VAL A 192 4.97 -2.70 19.70
N GLU A 193 5.31 -1.46 19.36
CA GLU A 193 5.91 -0.54 20.32
C GLU A 193 4.90 -0.12 21.41
N ALA A 194 3.63 0.05 21.08
CA ALA A 194 2.59 0.35 22.05
C ALA A 194 2.41 -0.78 23.06
N LEU A 195 2.42 -2.04 22.64
CA LEU A 195 2.38 -3.19 23.55
C LEU A 195 3.51 -3.13 24.57
N LYS A 196 4.73 -2.80 24.15
CA LYS A 196 5.92 -2.67 25.03
C LYS A 196 5.81 -1.46 25.94
N SER A 197 5.59 -0.28 25.37
CA SER A 197 5.60 1.00 26.09
C SER A 197 4.53 1.05 27.17
N TYR A 198 3.36 0.48 26.88
CA TYR A 198 2.25 0.37 27.83
C TYR A 198 2.29 -0.89 28.67
N ARG A 199 3.28 -1.80 28.48
CA ARG A 199 3.42 -3.07 29.23
C ARG A 199 2.17 -3.94 29.16
N LEU A 200 1.61 -4.10 27.98
CA LEU A 200 0.40 -4.87 27.69
C LEU A 200 0.77 -6.31 27.34
N ASN A 201 1.37 -7.02 28.29
CA ASN A 201 1.97 -8.34 28.06
C ASN A 201 0.95 -9.45 27.79
N ASP A 202 -0.30 -9.24 28.18
CA ASP A 202 -1.39 -10.20 28.02
C ASP A 202 -2.17 -9.99 26.69
N LEU A 203 -1.83 -8.95 25.93
CA LEU A 203 -2.42 -8.67 24.63
C LEU A 203 -1.55 -9.20 23.48
N GLU A 204 -2.20 -9.87 22.54
CA GLU A 204 -1.60 -10.33 21.28
C GLU A 204 -1.95 -9.37 20.13
N LEU A 205 -0.96 -8.90 19.37
CA LEU A 205 -1.19 -8.23 18.10
C LEU A 205 -1.35 -9.28 17.00
N VAL A 206 -2.56 -9.43 16.49
CA VAL A 206 -2.87 -10.35 15.39
C VAL A 206 -2.65 -9.64 14.07
N SER A 207 -1.47 -9.79 13.48
CA SER A 207 -1.15 -9.21 12.18
C SER A 207 -1.88 -9.96 11.06
N SER A 208 -2.51 -9.20 10.15
CA SER A 208 -3.29 -9.74 9.03
C SER A 208 -3.20 -8.79 7.81
N SER A 209 -4.13 -8.83 6.87
CA SER A 209 -4.29 -7.77 5.87
C SER A 209 -5.29 -6.72 6.35
N SER A 210 -5.25 -5.52 5.74
CA SER A 210 -6.26 -4.47 5.99
C SER A 210 -7.68 -5.00 5.77
N ALA A 211 -7.91 -5.76 4.70
CA ALA A 211 -9.21 -6.36 4.41
C ALA A 211 -9.65 -7.39 5.48
N ALA A 212 -8.73 -8.21 5.98
CA ALA A 212 -9.04 -9.18 7.04
C ALA A 212 -9.36 -8.47 8.37
N MET A 213 -8.60 -7.43 8.74
CA MET A 213 -8.87 -6.63 9.94
C MET A 213 -10.25 -5.99 9.88
N THR A 214 -10.61 -5.35 8.76
CA THR A 214 -11.92 -4.71 8.59
C THR A 214 -13.07 -5.72 8.58
N ALA A 215 -12.87 -6.93 8.05
CA ALA A 215 -13.86 -8.00 8.11
C ALA A 215 -14.12 -8.48 9.57
N VAL A 216 -13.08 -8.60 10.39
CA VAL A 216 -13.21 -8.91 11.82
C VAL A 216 -13.97 -7.80 12.56
N LEU A 217 -13.64 -6.52 12.26
CA LEU A 217 -14.35 -5.37 12.82
C LEU A 217 -15.84 -5.40 12.48
N ASP A 218 -16.18 -5.56 11.20
CA ASP A 218 -17.56 -5.62 10.73
C ASP A 218 -18.36 -6.76 11.39
N GLN A 219 -17.77 -7.96 11.47
CA GLN A 219 -18.39 -9.10 12.14
C GLN A 219 -18.63 -8.83 13.63
N ALA A 220 -17.66 -8.24 14.32
CA ALA A 220 -17.79 -7.94 15.75
C ALA A 220 -18.88 -6.88 16.00
N ILE A 221 -18.96 -5.84 15.17
CA ILE A 221 -19.99 -4.79 15.25
C ILE A 221 -21.39 -5.39 15.05
N ARG A 222 -21.58 -6.22 14.02
CA ARG A 222 -22.89 -6.90 13.78
C ARG A 222 -23.33 -7.74 14.96
N GLN A 223 -22.39 -8.34 15.67
CA GLN A 223 -22.65 -9.17 16.85
C GLN A 223 -22.63 -8.38 18.17
N ARG A 224 -22.39 -7.06 18.12
CA ARG A 224 -22.17 -6.18 19.28
C ARG A 224 -21.13 -6.73 20.27
N ARG A 225 -20.12 -7.45 19.75
CA ARG A 225 -18.96 -7.89 20.54
C ARG A 225 -17.94 -6.77 20.65
N TRP A 226 -17.22 -6.74 21.76
CA TRP A 226 -16.09 -5.84 21.89
C TRP A 226 -14.98 -6.28 20.96
N VAL A 227 -14.35 -5.31 20.29
CA VAL A 227 -13.24 -5.52 19.37
C VAL A 227 -12.31 -4.32 19.44
N LEU A 228 -11.01 -4.60 19.42
CA LEU A 228 -9.94 -3.62 19.39
C LEU A 228 -9.16 -3.83 18.10
N VAL A 229 -9.10 -2.80 17.27
CA VAL A 229 -8.40 -2.86 15.98
C VAL A 229 -7.40 -1.73 15.83
N THR A 230 -6.34 -1.96 15.06
CA THR A 230 -5.46 -0.89 14.59
C THR A 230 -6.18 -0.07 13.52
N SER A 231 -5.94 1.22 13.46
CA SER A 231 -6.66 2.09 12.55
C SER A 231 -5.87 3.33 12.17
N TRP A 232 -6.32 3.96 11.09
CA TRP A 232 -5.85 5.27 10.64
C TRP A 232 -6.99 6.10 10.06
N THR A 233 -6.81 7.41 10.05
CA THR A 233 -7.65 8.32 9.28
C THR A 233 -6.81 8.96 8.16
N PRO A 234 -7.42 9.24 6.99
CA PRO A 234 -8.79 8.93 6.60
C PRO A 234 -9.00 7.44 6.30
N HIS A 235 -10.16 6.90 6.67
CA HIS A 235 -10.57 5.52 6.36
C HIS A 235 -12.10 5.43 6.34
N TRP A 236 -12.69 4.70 5.39
CA TRP A 236 -14.13 4.55 5.20
C TRP A 236 -14.86 4.03 6.44
N MET A 237 -14.19 3.24 7.28
CA MET A 237 -14.84 2.64 8.45
C MET A 237 -15.33 3.67 9.48
N PHE A 238 -14.73 4.88 9.54
CA PHE A 238 -15.22 5.94 10.42
C PHE A 238 -16.50 6.60 9.91
N ALA A 239 -16.73 6.59 8.61
CA ALA A 239 -18.00 7.04 8.03
C ALA A 239 -19.10 5.99 8.16
N ARG A 240 -18.73 4.69 8.17
CA ARG A 240 -19.69 3.58 8.23
C ARG A 240 -20.06 3.20 9.65
N TYR A 241 -19.12 3.25 10.59
CA TYR A 241 -19.31 2.81 11.97
C TYR A 241 -19.00 3.91 12.96
N GLY A 242 -19.73 3.93 14.08
CA GLY A 242 -19.32 4.72 15.25
C GLY A 242 -18.05 4.09 15.86
N LEU A 243 -16.92 4.74 15.63
CA LEU A 243 -15.62 4.31 16.13
C LEU A 243 -14.95 5.45 16.87
N ARG A 244 -14.21 5.12 17.92
CA ARG A 244 -13.39 6.09 18.64
C ARG A 244 -11.98 5.58 18.85
N PHE A 245 -11.00 6.46 18.70
CA PHE A 245 -9.63 6.19 19.10
C PHE A 245 -9.49 6.12 20.60
N LEU A 246 -8.69 5.16 21.09
CA LEU A 246 -8.19 5.20 22.45
C LEU A 246 -7.17 6.32 22.60
N GLN A 247 -7.17 6.96 23.77
CA GLN A 247 -6.14 7.94 24.09
C GLN A 247 -4.77 7.26 24.17
N ASP A 248 -3.76 7.93 23.63
CA ASP A 248 -2.36 7.50 23.63
C ASP A 248 -1.49 8.51 24.40
N PRO A 249 -1.48 8.46 25.76
CA PRO A 249 -0.77 9.46 26.58
C PRO A 249 0.74 9.51 26.34
N GLN A 250 1.34 8.41 25.90
CA GLN A 250 2.78 8.35 25.60
C GLN A 250 3.10 8.75 24.15
N ARG A 251 2.06 9.04 23.33
CA ARG A 251 2.20 9.42 21.91
C ARG A 251 3.00 8.42 21.09
N VAL A 252 2.81 7.12 21.33
CA VAL A 252 3.47 6.05 20.58
C VAL A 252 3.06 6.09 19.11
N PHE A 253 1.78 6.41 18.84
CA PHE A 253 1.25 6.60 17.49
C PHE A 253 1.47 8.03 16.95
N GLY A 254 2.13 8.89 17.70
CA GLY A 254 2.37 10.27 17.31
C GLY A 254 1.11 11.15 17.37
N GLY A 255 0.94 11.98 16.35
CA GLY A 255 -0.18 12.89 16.18
C GLY A 255 -0.70 12.87 14.76
N ILE A 256 -1.04 14.06 14.24
CA ILE A 256 -1.32 14.22 12.80
C ILE A 256 -0.02 14.10 12.05
N GLU A 257 -0.04 13.30 10.99
CA GLU A 257 1.05 13.12 10.02
C GLU A 257 0.59 13.52 8.62
N TRP A 258 1.55 13.66 7.73
CA TRP A 258 1.32 14.04 6.35
C TRP A 258 1.74 12.91 5.44
N ILE A 259 0.89 12.61 4.46
CA ILE A 259 1.18 11.55 3.49
C ILE A 259 1.77 12.19 2.25
N HIS A 260 3.06 11.91 2.01
CA HIS A 260 3.87 12.53 0.95
C HIS A 260 3.95 11.66 -0.29
N ALA A 261 4.06 12.33 -1.44
CA ALA A 261 4.47 11.75 -2.70
C ALA A 261 5.99 11.75 -2.81
N LEU A 262 6.60 10.58 -3.02
CA LEU A 262 8.05 10.44 -3.20
C LEU A 262 8.35 9.89 -4.59
N GLY A 263 9.29 10.53 -5.30
CA GLY A 263 9.80 10.10 -6.59
C GLY A 263 11.22 9.54 -6.52
N ARG A 264 11.60 8.71 -7.51
CA ARG A 264 12.99 8.29 -7.69
C ARG A 264 13.90 9.50 -7.93
N PRO A 265 15.22 9.33 -7.80
CA PRO A 265 16.16 10.40 -8.16
C PRO A 265 15.89 10.91 -9.58
N GLN A 266 15.93 12.24 -9.75
CA GLN A 266 15.77 12.95 -11.04
C GLN A 266 14.39 12.83 -11.69
N LEU A 267 13.36 12.28 -11.02
CA LEU A 267 12.02 12.22 -11.58
C LEU A 267 11.47 13.61 -11.93
N ASP A 268 11.79 14.60 -11.13
CA ASP A 268 11.46 16.02 -11.32
C ASP A 268 12.12 16.65 -12.57
N LEU A 269 13.24 16.11 -13.02
CA LEU A 269 13.94 16.54 -14.22
C LEU A 269 13.50 15.77 -15.46
N ASP A 270 13.29 14.46 -15.31
CA ASP A 270 12.95 13.55 -16.41
C ASP A 270 11.48 13.66 -16.85
N MET A 271 10.56 13.97 -15.90
CA MET A 271 9.11 14.04 -16.09
C MET A 271 8.54 15.30 -15.45
N GLN A 272 8.90 16.47 -15.96
CA GLN A 272 8.56 17.77 -15.36
C GLN A 272 7.06 18.01 -15.23
N ASP A 273 6.26 17.57 -16.21
CA ASP A 273 4.80 17.71 -16.17
C ASP A 273 4.19 16.85 -15.04
N VAL A 274 4.66 15.61 -14.89
CA VAL A 274 4.26 14.71 -13.78
C VAL A 274 4.71 15.30 -12.44
N ALA A 275 5.92 15.83 -12.34
CA ALA A 275 6.42 16.52 -11.15
C ALA A 275 5.55 17.73 -10.79
N GLY A 276 5.16 18.52 -11.78
CA GLY A 276 4.23 19.64 -11.61
C GLY A 276 2.86 19.18 -11.09
N PHE A 277 2.33 18.08 -11.60
CA PHE A 277 1.11 17.45 -11.08
C PHE A 277 1.29 17.05 -9.61
N LEU A 278 2.35 16.32 -9.27
CA LEU A 278 2.59 15.81 -7.92
C LEU A 278 2.68 16.91 -6.86
N THR A 279 3.32 18.03 -7.19
CA THR A 279 3.43 19.18 -6.26
C THR A 279 2.09 19.88 -5.98
N ARG A 280 1.10 19.73 -6.86
CA ARG A 280 -0.25 20.30 -6.72
C ARG A 280 -1.30 19.29 -6.30
N PHE A 281 -0.95 18.00 -6.31
CA PHE A 281 -1.87 16.92 -6.00
C PHE A 281 -2.19 16.89 -4.51
N HIS A 282 -3.33 17.47 -4.14
CA HIS A 282 -3.81 17.54 -2.76
C HIS A 282 -5.29 17.19 -2.69
N LEU A 283 -5.64 16.35 -1.72
CA LEU A 283 -6.99 15.90 -1.42
C LEU A 283 -7.43 16.45 -0.06
N PRO A 284 -8.48 17.29 0.01
CA PRO A 284 -9.04 17.71 1.29
C PRO A 284 -9.57 16.53 2.10
N ASP A 285 -9.42 16.59 3.42
CA ASP A 285 -9.77 15.48 4.33
C ASP A 285 -11.22 15.01 4.19
N GLN A 286 -12.18 15.94 3.99
CA GLN A 286 -13.59 15.59 3.82
C GLN A 286 -13.81 14.84 2.49
N GLU A 287 -13.27 15.36 1.40
CA GLU A 287 -13.40 14.72 0.09
C GLU A 287 -12.73 13.34 0.06
N MET A 288 -11.60 13.20 0.73
CA MET A 288 -10.92 11.91 0.87
C MET A 288 -11.79 10.92 1.66
N SER A 289 -12.44 11.36 2.74
CA SER A 289 -13.32 10.51 3.53
C SER A 289 -14.55 10.04 2.74
N ASP A 290 -15.16 10.94 1.97
CA ASP A 290 -16.33 10.66 1.12
C ASP A 290 -15.95 9.68 -0.01
N LEU A 291 -14.80 9.91 -0.66
CA LEU A 291 -14.27 9.04 -1.70
C LEU A 291 -13.97 7.62 -1.17
N LEU A 292 -13.39 7.51 0.01
CA LEU A 292 -13.10 6.22 0.62
C LEU A 292 -14.38 5.44 0.95
N LEU A 293 -15.43 6.13 1.44
CA LEU A 293 -16.73 5.50 1.67
C LEU A 293 -17.34 5.01 0.36
N GLN A 294 -17.32 5.86 -0.67
CA GLN A 294 -17.83 5.50 -1.99
C GLN A 294 -17.06 4.30 -2.59
N ALA A 295 -15.72 4.30 -2.47
CA ALA A 295 -14.88 3.18 -2.92
C ALA A 295 -15.19 1.86 -2.20
N ASN A 296 -15.59 1.91 -0.92
CA ASN A 296 -16.00 0.74 -0.19
C ASN A 296 -17.42 0.26 -0.57
N ASP A 297 -18.32 1.16 -0.99
CA ASP A 297 -19.71 0.84 -1.33
C ASP A 297 -19.86 0.31 -2.76
N GLN A 298 -18.91 0.62 -3.65
CA GLN A 298 -18.86 0.11 -5.02
C GLN A 298 -17.50 -0.55 -5.30
N THR A 299 -16.65 0.06 -6.13
CA THR A 299 -15.23 -0.32 -6.31
C THR A 299 -14.37 0.93 -6.28
N ALA A 300 -13.09 0.78 -5.96
CA ALA A 300 -12.15 1.90 -5.94
C ALA A 300 -12.04 2.56 -7.33
N GLU A 301 -12.03 1.76 -8.40
CA GLU A 301 -11.98 2.26 -9.77
C GLU A 301 -13.20 3.12 -10.11
N ALA A 302 -14.42 2.62 -9.84
CA ALA A 302 -15.65 3.35 -10.12
C ALA A 302 -15.73 4.65 -9.30
N ALA A 303 -15.40 4.59 -8.00
CA ALA A 303 -15.41 5.76 -7.14
C ALA A 303 -14.40 6.83 -7.59
N VAL A 304 -13.23 6.42 -8.03
CA VAL A 304 -12.20 7.33 -8.56
C VAL A 304 -12.62 7.93 -9.89
N ASP A 305 -13.22 7.15 -10.81
CA ASP A 305 -13.70 7.66 -12.08
C ASP A 305 -14.86 8.69 -11.87
N ASP A 306 -15.77 8.43 -10.93
CA ASP A 306 -16.82 9.37 -10.52
C ASP A 306 -16.24 10.63 -9.86
N TYR A 307 -15.23 10.48 -9.00
CA TYR A 307 -14.56 11.61 -8.36
C TYR A 307 -13.91 12.54 -9.38
N ILE A 308 -13.14 11.99 -10.32
CA ILE A 308 -12.48 12.75 -11.40
C ILE A 308 -13.52 13.48 -12.24
N ALA A 309 -14.62 12.82 -12.61
CA ALA A 309 -15.69 13.40 -13.42
C ALA A 309 -16.43 14.52 -12.68
N SER A 310 -16.63 14.41 -11.36
CA SER A 310 -17.35 15.40 -10.55
C SER A 310 -16.49 16.58 -10.08
N HIS A 311 -15.15 16.50 -10.18
CA HIS A 311 -14.22 17.54 -9.75
C HIS A 311 -13.32 18.08 -10.86
N PRO A 312 -13.89 18.49 -12.05
CA PRO A 312 -13.06 18.87 -13.21
C PRO A 312 -12.17 20.10 -12.96
N ALA A 313 -12.62 21.04 -12.13
CA ALA A 313 -11.81 22.22 -11.78
C ALA A 313 -10.58 21.85 -10.95
N ARG A 314 -10.72 20.91 -10.01
CA ARG A 314 -9.61 20.41 -9.19
C ARG A 314 -8.61 19.62 -10.04
N VAL A 315 -9.10 18.70 -10.88
CA VAL A 315 -8.25 17.93 -11.79
C VAL A 315 -7.47 18.85 -12.73
N ARG A 316 -8.16 19.86 -13.30
CA ARG A 316 -7.50 20.87 -14.12
C ARG A 316 -6.40 21.60 -13.36
N TYR A 317 -6.66 22.05 -12.12
CA TYR A 317 -5.64 22.68 -11.28
C TYR A 317 -4.45 21.76 -11.05
N TRP A 318 -4.67 20.50 -10.75
CA TRP A 318 -3.56 19.55 -10.58
C TRP A 318 -2.71 19.42 -11.83
N VAL A 319 -3.36 19.37 -13.01
CA VAL A 319 -2.68 19.20 -14.30
C VAL A 319 -1.96 20.46 -14.74
N THR A 320 -2.63 21.63 -14.75
CA THR A 320 -2.11 22.84 -15.37
C THR A 320 -1.61 23.89 -14.38
N GLY A 321 -2.04 23.85 -13.13
CA GLY A 321 -1.84 24.90 -12.14
C GLY A 321 -2.80 26.08 -12.28
N ASP A 322 -3.72 26.06 -13.26
CA ASP A 322 -4.66 27.15 -13.49
C ASP A 322 -5.76 27.15 -12.42
N ILE A 323 -5.91 28.27 -11.76
CA ILE A 323 -7.07 28.58 -10.91
C ILE A 323 -8.10 29.25 -11.80
N LEU A 324 -9.26 28.60 -12.01
CA LEU A 324 -10.38 29.28 -12.68
C LEU A 324 -10.78 30.48 -11.81
N ALA A 325 -10.70 31.68 -12.38
CA ALA A 325 -11.37 32.84 -11.79
C ALA A 325 -12.87 32.53 -11.77
N THR A 326 -13.44 32.41 -10.57
CA THR A 326 -14.90 32.25 -10.34
C THR A 326 -15.63 33.53 -10.64
#